data_46c396ae1fe8a6457d980a1114f48a3c
#
_entry.id   46c396ae1fe8a6457d980a1114f48a3c
#
_cell.length_a   1.000
_cell.length_b   1.000
_cell.length_c   1.000
_cell.angle_alpha   90.00
_cell.angle_beta   90.00
_cell.angle_gamma   90.00
#
_symmetry.space_group_name_H-M   'P 1'
#
loop_
_entity.id
_entity.type
_entity.pdbx_description
1 polymer ?
#
loop_
_entity_poly.entity_id
_entity_poly.type
_entity_poly.pdbx_seq_one_letter_code
_entity_poly.pdbx_strand_id
1 'polypeptide(L)' 'MSERDKLFREAAEVIVIAQQGSASLLQRKLKLGYNRAGRIIDQLEAAGIVGQFEGSKARQVLISDMAALDQLLNEAPN' A
#
# COMPACT_ATOMS: atom_id res chain seq x y z
N MET A 1 18.89 2.09 3.27
CA MET A 1 17.46 1.89 3.42
C MET A 1 16.72 3.00 2.70
N SER A 2 15.81 2.66 1.82
CA SER A 2 15.11 3.70 1.07
C SER A 2 14.00 4.31 1.90
N GLU A 3 13.80 5.59 1.69
CA GLU A 3 12.71 6.29 2.37
C GLU A 3 11.37 5.89 1.76
N ARG A 4 10.35 5.91 2.58
CA ARG A 4 9.00 5.71 2.10
C ARG A 4 8.56 6.91 1.28
N ASP A 5 7.78 6.62 0.24
CA ASP A 5 7.19 7.70 -0.56
C ASP A 5 6.34 8.59 0.34
N LYS A 6 6.27 9.88 -0.01
CA LYS A 6 5.47 10.84 0.75
C LYS A 6 4.01 10.42 0.81
N LEU A 7 3.54 9.70 -0.20
CA LEU A 7 2.15 9.25 -0.26
C LEU A 7 1.96 7.84 0.29
N PHE A 8 2.97 7.29 0.98
CA PHE A 8 2.89 5.93 1.50
C PHE A 8 1.65 5.73 2.36
N ARG A 9 1.41 6.61 3.33
CA ARG A 9 0.27 6.46 4.23
C ARG A 9 -1.05 6.61 3.48
N GLU A 10 -1.17 7.60 2.62
CA GLU A 10 -2.39 7.78 1.83
C GLU A 10 -2.66 6.57 0.95
N ALA A 11 -1.62 6.02 0.35
CA ALA A 11 -1.75 4.83 -0.48
C ALA A 11 -2.21 3.63 0.36
N ALA A 12 -1.63 3.47 1.55
CA ALA A 12 -2.05 2.40 2.45
C ALA A 12 -3.54 2.52 2.78
N GLU A 13 -4.00 3.74 3.05
CA GLU A 13 -5.41 3.98 3.36
C GLU A 13 -6.30 3.62 2.18
N VAL A 14 -5.93 4.03 0.97
CA VAL A 14 -6.70 3.70 -0.23
C VAL A 14 -6.82 2.18 -0.38
N ILE A 15 -5.71 1.48 -0.25
CA ILE A 15 -5.66 0.03 -0.42
C ILE A 15 -6.51 -0.68 0.64
N VAL A 16 -6.38 -0.27 1.89
CA VAL A 16 -7.09 -0.93 2.99
C VAL A 16 -8.60 -0.66 2.90
N ILE A 17 -8.98 0.59 2.61
CA ILE A 17 -10.41 0.92 2.48
C ILE A 17 -11.03 0.13 1.32
N ALA A 18 -10.36 0.07 0.18
CA ALA A 18 -10.88 -0.65 -0.98
C ALA A 18 -10.72 -2.16 -0.87
N GLN A 19 -9.81 -2.62 0.00
CA GLN A 19 -9.44 -4.03 0.10
C GLN A 19 -8.99 -4.59 -1.24
N GLN A 20 -8.22 -3.79 -1.98
CA GLN A 20 -7.65 -4.17 -3.27
C GLN A 20 -6.20 -3.72 -3.35
N GLY A 21 -5.28 -4.67 -3.45
CA GLY A 21 -3.86 -4.37 -3.55
C GLY A 21 -3.44 -4.07 -4.98
N SER A 22 -4.00 -3.03 -5.56
CA SER A 22 -3.88 -2.73 -6.99
C SER A 22 -3.13 -1.44 -7.24
N ALA A 23 -2.07 -1.51 -8.06
CA ALA A 23 -1.36 -0.31 -8.50
C ALA A 23 -2.26 0.58 -9.35
N SER A 24 -3.14 -0.02 -10.15
CA SER A 24 -4.11 0.75 -10.96
C SER A 24 -5.00 1.61 -10.08
N LEU A 25 -5.40 1.07 -8.94
CA LEU A 25 -6.22 1.83 -7.99
C LEU A 25 -5.48 3.05 -7.49
N LEU A 26 -4.20 2.89 -7.13
CA LEU A 26 -3.39 4.01 -6.68
C LEU A 26 -3.19 5.05 -7.78
N GLN A 27 -3.01 4.60 -9.02
CA GLN A 27 -2.87 5.53 -10.13
C GLN A 27 -4.11 6.41 -10.26
N ARG A 28 -5.29 5.82 -10.14
CA ARG A 28 -6.53 6.58 -10.28
C ARG A 28 -6.82 7.47 -9.07
N LYS A 29 -6.66 6.92 -7.88
CA LYS A 29 -7.04 7.64 -6.65
C LYS A 29 -6.06 8.73 -6.29
N LEU A 30 -4.77 8.50 -6.52
CA LEU A 30 -3.74 9.44 -6.13
C LEU A 30 -3.10 10.15 -7.31
N LYS A 31 -3.60 9.87 -8.52
CA LYS A 31 -3.13 10.50 -9.76
C LYS A 31 -1.64 10.30 -9.96
N LEU A 32 -1.22 9.05 -9.84
CA LEU A 32 0.20 8.68 -9.95
C LEU A 32 0.50 8.03 -11.28
N GLY A 33 1.74 8.15 -11.73
CA GLY A 33 2.23 7.35 -12.83
C GLY A 33 2.42 5.90 -12.42
N TYR A 34 2.57 5.05 -13.42
CA TYR A 34 2.66 3.60 -13.22
C TYR A 34 3.86 3.22 -12.34
N ASN A 35 5.03 3.79 -12.65
CA ASN A 35 6.24 3.41 -11.92
C ASN A 35 6.18 3.79 -10.46
N ARG A 36 5.68 4.99 -10.16
CA ARG A 36 5.58 5.43 -8.77
C ARG A 36 4.57 4.58 -8.00
N ALA A 37 3.43 4.28 -8.62
CA ALA A 37 2.43 3.43 -7.98
C ALA A 37 3.03 2.06 -7.67
N GLY A 38 3.80 1.51 -8.60
CA GLY A 38 4.46 0.22 -8.38
C GLY A 38 5.44 0.25 -7.23
N ARG A 39 6.23 1.32 -7.13
CA ARG A 39 7.18 1.44 -6.02
C ARG A 39 6.46 1.55 -4.67
N ILE A 40 5.35 2.27 -4.64
CA ILE A 40 4.58 2.39 -3.40
C ILE A 40 4.00 1.02 -3.00
N ILE A 41 3.46 0.27 -3.97
CA ILE A 41 2.97 -1.07 -3.69
C ILE A 41 4.08 -1.95 -3.10
N ASP A 42 5.29 -1.85 -3.64
CA ASP A 42 6.42 -2.62 -3.09
C ASP A 42 6.75 -2.20 -1.66
N GLN A 43 6.62 -0.91 -1.37
CA GLN A 43 6.81 -0.43 0.01
C GLN A 43 5.71 -0.95 0.93
N LEU A 44 4.47 -1.02 0.43
CA LEU A 44 3.37 -1.58 1.22
C LEU A 44 3.60 -3.06 1.50
N GLU A 45 4.16 -3.78 0.54
CA GLU A 45 4.52 -5.17 0.78
C GLU A 45 5.57 -5.28 1.88
N ALA A 46 6.62 -4.48 1.80
CA ALA A 46 7.68 -4.51 2.81
C ALA A 46 7.15 -4.20 4.20
N ALA A 47 6.09 -3.40 4.29
CA ALA A 47 5.48 -3.05 5.57
C ALA A 47 4.45 -4.07 6.05
N GLY A 48 4.15 -5.09 5.26
CA GLY A 48 3.19 -6.11 5.64
C GLY A 48 1.74 -5.73 5.38
N ILE A 49 1.50 -4.73 4.53
CA ILE A 49 0.14 -4.26 4.26
C ILE A 49 -0.48 -5.03 3.10
N VAL A 50 0.33 -5.38 2.09
CA VAL A 50 -0.14 -6.23 0.99
C VAL A 50 0.78 -7.43 0.86
N GLY A 51 0.27 -8.48 0.22
CA GLY A 51 1.03 -9.68 -0.05
C GLY A 51 1.93 -9.52 -1.27
N GLN A 52 2.60 -10.61 -1.60
CA GLN A 52 3.58 -10.62 -2.68
C GLN A 52 2.88 -10.52 -4.04
N PHE A 53 3.67 -10.18 -5.05
CA PHE A 53 3.20 -10.07 -6.41
C PHE A 53 2.66 -11.42 -6.90
N GLU A 54 1.49 -11.41 -7.52
CA GLU A 54 0.84 -12.61 -8.02
C GLU A 54 0.42 -12.44 -9.48
N GLY A 55 1.29 -11.92 -10.30
CA GLY A 55 1.03 -11.76 -11.71
C GLY A 55 0.05 -10.62 -11.97
N SER A 56 -0.96 -10.87 -12.80
CA SER A 56 -1.91 -9.84 -13.18
C SER A 56 -2.99 -9.58 -12.14
N LYS A 57 -3.03 -10.39 -11.09
CA LYS A 57 -4.04 -10.23 -10.04
C LYS A 57 -3.64 -9.11 -9.08
N ALA A 58 -4.65 -8.45 -8.50
CA ALA A 58 -4.39 -7.56 -7.39
C ALA A 58 -3.77 -8.35 -6.24
N ARG A 59 -2.85 -7.72 -5.52
CA ARG A 59 -2.23 -8.38 -4.36
C ARG A 59 -3.24 -8.48 -3.23
N GLN A 60 -3.05 -9.49 -2.40
CA GLN A 60 -3.87 -9.67 -1.21
C GLN A 60 -3.64 -8.54 -0.23
N VAL A 61 -4.70 -8.00 0.38
CA VAL A 61 -4.57 -6.99 1.42
C VAL A 61 -4.54 -7.70 2.76
N LEU A 62 -3.47 -7.48 3.52
CA LEU A 62 -3.21 -8.21 4.76
C LEU A 62 -3.73 -7.50 6.00
N ILE A 63 -4.19 -6.27 5.84
CA ILE A 63 -4.72 -5.44 6.93
C ILE A 63 -6.21 -5.30 6.72
N SER A 64 -7.00 -5.64 7.72
CA SER A 64 -8.45 -5.80 7.55
C SER A 64 -9.22 -4.49 7.58
N ASP A 65 -8.73 -3.48 8.30
CA ASP A 65 -9.46 -2.21 8.43
C ASP A 65 -8.52 -1.09 8.83
N MET A 66 -9.07 0.12 8.90
CA MET A 66 -8.27 1.31 9.20
C MET A 66 -7.72 1.30 10.61
N ALA A 67 -8.45 0.72 11.56
CA ALA A 67 -7.95 0.67 12.95
C ALA A 67 -6.69 -0.19 13.00
N ALA A 68 -6.70 -1.32 12.30
CA ALA A 68 -5.52 -2.19 12.24
C ALA A 68 -4.37 -1.50 11.52
N LEU A 69 -4.66 -0.75 10.46
CA LEU A 69 -3.62 0.00 9.75
C LEU A 69 -2.99 1.05 10.65
N ASP A 70 -3.81 1.81 11.35
CA ASP A 70 -3.30 2.85 12.26
C ASP A 70 -2.43 2.24 13.34
N GLN A 71 -2.84 1.11 13.89
CA GLN A 71 -2.06 0.44 14.91
C GLN A 71 -0.71 0.01 14.35
N LEU A 72 -0.70 -0.59 13.18
CA LEU A 72 0.55 -1.03 12.54
C LEU A 72 1.50 0.15 12.33
N LEU A 73 1.00 1.24 11.77
CA LEU A 73 1.85 2.39 11.43
C LEU A 73 2.30 3.15 12.68
N ASN A 74 1.48 3.18 13.71
CA ASN A 74 1.84 3.90 14.94
C ASN A 74 2.81 3.10 15.81
N GLU A 75 2.83 1.79 15.69
CA GLU A 75 3.75 0.96 16.45
C GLU A 75 5.08 0.77 15.74
N ALA A 76 5.18 1.15 14.48
CA ALA A 76 6.40 0.96 13.72
C ALA A 76 7.51 1.81 14.34
N PRO A 77 8.70 1.26 14.55
CA PRO A 77 9.80 2.07 15.05
C PRO A 77 10.18 3.13 14.03
N ASN A 78 10.58 4.26 14.53
CA ASN A 78 11.03 5.36 13.70
C ASN A 78 12.46 5.14 13.22
#